data_ad77249b9cf3fce47deec739f65056cd
#
_entry.id   ad77249b9cf3fce47deec739f65056cd
#
_cell.length_a   1.000
_cell.length_b   1.000
_cell.length_c   1.000
_cell.angle_alpha   90.00
_cell.angle_beta   90.00
_cell.angle_gamma   90.00
#
_symmetry.space_group_name_H-M   'P 1'
#
loop_
_entity.id
_entity.type
_entity.pdbx_description
1 polymer ?
#
loop_
_entity_poly.entity_id
_entity_poly.type
_entity_poly.pdbx_seq_one_letter_code
_entity_poly.pdbx_strand_id
1 'polypeptide(L)'
;MKIELRKDLSLFWPIALLAIFGTTSVSAQSPSFPIAQQINCDRPQGDAQIRTCIRLRYEASDKRMNEVYKQLISSLSDEEKSIITEAQLGWIQLRDKTCEFEVYKSRGGSGYGGFLNECLERVTQQRTSELEQYLKQR
;
A
#
# COMPACT_ATOMS: atom_id res chain seq x y z
N MET A 1 25.81 9.13 -32.68
CA MET A 1 25.25 8.74 -33.99
C MET A 1 23.97 9.52 -34.18
N LYS A 2 24.03 10.57 -34.98
CA LYS A 2 22.91 11.46 -35.32
C LYS A 2 22.06 10.78 -36.36
N ILE A 3 20.73 10.81 -36.19
CA ILE A 3 19.81 10.56 -37.33
C ILE A 3 18.86 11.73 -37.41
N GLU A 4 18.89 12.35 -38.54
CA GLU A 4 18.24 13.60 -38.91
C GLU A 4 16.76 13.46 -39.26
N LEU A 5 16.12 14.63 -39.11
CA LEU A 5 14.77 14.95 -39.59
C LEU A 5 14.56 14.69 -41.11
N ARG A 6 13.38 14.27 -41.46
CA ARG A 6 12.78 14.68 -42.74
C ARG A 6 11.40 15.27 -42.53
N LYS A 7 11.33 16.55 -42.86
CA LYS A 7 10.11 17.30 -43.21
C LYS A 7 9.72 16.89 -44.62
N ASP A 8 8.47 16.57 -44.83
CA ASP A 8 7.84 16.77 -46.15
C ASP A 8 6.48 17.42 -46.00
N LEU A 9 6.43 18.62 -46.49
CA LEU A 9 5.24 19.43 -46.74
C LEU A 9 4.52 18.87 -47.98
N SER A 10 3.23 18.70 -47.92
CA SER A 10 2.38 18.77 -49.12
C SER A 10 1.02 19.36 -48.77
N LEU A 11 0.81 20.54 -49.32
CA LEU A 11 -0.45 21.26 -49.46
C LEU A 11 -1.47 20.40 -50.24
N PHE A 12 -2.76 20.52 -49.93
CA PHE A 12 -3.85 20.78 -50.85
C PHE A 12 -5.22 20.73 -50.14
N TRP A 13 -5.82 21.82 -49.97
CA TRP A 13 -7.04 22.50 -50.45
C TRP A 13 -8.43 21.89 -50.05
N PRO A 14 -9.40 22.81 -49.83
CA PRO A 14 -10.56 22.56 -48.99
C PRO A 14 -11.78 22.08 -49.76
N ILE A 15 -12.58 21.25 -49.14
CA ILE A 15 -13.99 21.08 -49.51
C ILE A 15 -14.83 21.35 -48.28
N ALA A 16 -15.53 22.46 -48.29
CA ALA A 16 -16.55 22.81 -47.32
C ALA A 16 -17.78 21.93 -47.53
N LEU A 17 -18.06 21.06 -46.61
CA LEU A 17 -19.33 20.39 -46.44
C LEU A 17 -19.87 20.73 -45.06
N LEU A 18 -20.87 21.64 -45.06
CA LEU A 18 -21.70 21.91 -43.89
C LEU A 18 -22.51 20.65 -43.55
N ALA A 19 -22.05 19.89 -42.61
CA ALA A 19 -22.85 18.88 -41.93
C ALA A 19 -23.28 19.45 -40.57
N ILE A 20 -24.55 19.73 -40.43
CA ILE A 20 -25.21 20.08 -39.18
C ILE A 20 -25.25 18.81 -38.35
N PHE A 21 -24.22 18.57 -37.54
CA PHE A 21 -24.25 17.54 -36.53
C PHE A 21 -24.86 18.11 -35.27
N GLY A 22 -26.09 17.71 -35.01
CA GLY A 22 -26.70 17.90 -33.72
C GLY A 22 -25.80 17.28 -32.64
N THR A 23 -25.22 18.12 -31.77
CA THR A 23 -24.46 17.69 -30.62
C THR A 23 -25.42 17.12 -29.58
N THR A 24 -25.69 15.82 -29.65
CA THR A 24 -26.23 15.13 -28.50
C THR A 24 -25.12 15.10 -27.42
N SER A 25 -25.22 15.95 -26.40
CA SER A 25 -24.40 15.90 -25.25
C SER A 25 -24.67 14.58 -24.51
N VAL A 26 -23.86 13.58 -24.78
CA VAL A 26 -23.81 12.38 -23.94
C VAL A 26 -23.16 12.83 -22.63
N SER A 27 -23.98 13.08 -21.62
CA SER A 27 -23.50 13.19 -20.23
C SER A 27 -22.81 11.89 -19.88
N ALA A 28 -21.47 11.90 -19.87
CA ALA A 28 -20.69 10.83 -19.27
C ALA A 28 -20.97 10.86 -17.77
N GLN A 29 -21.96 10.10 -17.34
CA GLN A 29 -22.11 9.74 -15.94
C GLN A 29 -20.91 8.87 -15.60
N SER A 30 -19.93 9.45 -14.93
CA SER A 30 -18.87 8.68 -14.26
C SER A 30 -19.58 7.64 -13.39
N PRO A 31 -19.23 6.33 -13.48
CA PRO A 31 -19.77 5.36 -12.57
C PRO A 31 -19.36 5.81 -11.17
N SER A 32 -20.32 6.32 -10.39
CA SER A 32 -20.14 6.50 -8.96
C SER A 32 -19.96 5.09 -8.41
N PHE A 33 -18.70 4.69 -8.20
CA PHE A 33 -18.42 3.50 -7.40
C PHE A 33 -19.21 3.64 -6.10
N PRO A 34 -19.97 2.61 -5.70
CA PRO A 34 -20.69 2.67 -4.44
C PRO A 34 -19.68 3.10 -3.38
N ILE A 35 -19.99 4.18 -2.68
CA ILE A 35 -19.21 4.68 -1.54
C ILE A 35 -18.84 3.45 -0.74
N ALA A 36 -17.53 3.17 -0.65
CA ALA A 36 -17.03 2.01 0.08
C ALA A 36 -17.74 2.04 1.42
N GLN A 37 -18.58 1.06 1.69
CA GLN A 37 -19.35 1.00 2.92
C GLN A 37 -18.35 1.15 4.04
N GLN A 38 -18.45 2.24 4.78
CA GLN A 38 -17.51 2.58 5.85
C GLN A 38 -17.62 1.48 6.89
N ILE A 39 -16.67 0.54 6.86
CA ILE A 39 -16.68 -0.63 7.71
C ILE A 39 -16.52 -0.14 9.15
N ASN A 40 -17.52 -0.41 9.98
CA ASN A 40 -17.45 -0.11 11.40
C ASN A 40 -16.69 -1.24 12.11
N CYS A 41 -15.42 -1.01 12.40
CA CYS A 41 -14.60 -2.01 13.09
C CYS A 41 -14.87 -2.13 14.60
N ASP A 42 -15.65 -1.24 15.20
CA ASP A 42 -16.10 -1.39 16.60
C ASP A 42 -17.22 -2.44 16.70
N ARG A 43 -17.98 -2.63 15.60
CA ARG A 43 -19.09 -3.59 15.54
C ARG A 43 -19.12 -4.26 14.16
N PRO A 44 -18.14 -5.09 13.82
CA PRO A 44 -18.08 -5.72 12.50
C PRO A 44 -19.24 -6.71 12.33
N GLN A 45 -19.84 -6.70 11.14
CA GLN A 45 -20.97 -7.58 10.78
C GLN A 45 -20.46 -8.75 9.93
N GLY A 46 -20.36 -9.91 10.55
CA GLY A 46 -19.95 -11.15 9.89
C GLY A 46 -18.46 -11.25 9.54
N ASP A 47 -18.05 -12.43 9.14
CA ASP A 47 -16.62 -12.80 8.95
C ASP A 47 -15.86 -11.93 7.97
N ALA A 48 -16.52 -11.45 6.91
CA ALA A 48 -15.84 -10.63 5.90
C ALA A 48 -15.41 -9.28 6.48
N GLN A 49 -16.27 -8.63 7.28
CA GLN A 49 -15.91 -7.37 7.94
C GLN A 49 -14.87 -7.60 9.03
N ILE A 50 -14.99 -8.67 9.82
CA ILE A 50 -13.98 -9.04 10.83
C ILE A 50 -12.61 -9.17 10.18
N ARG A 51 -12.46 -9.95 9.09
CA ARG A 51 -11.18 -10.08 8.38
C ARG A 51 -10.66 -8.76 7.84
N THR A 52 -11.55 -7.90 7.34
CA THR A 52 -11.14 -6.58 6.86
C THR A 52 -10.64 -5.71 8.01
N CYS A 53 -11.29 -5.72 9.16
CA CYS A 53 -10.86 -4.97 10.33
C CYS A 53 -9.49 -5.46 10.87
N ILE A 54 -9.28 -6.77 10.90
CA ILE A 54 -7.98 -7.36 11.25
C ILE A 54 -6.88 -6.85 10.31
N ARG A 55 -7.12 -6.88 8.99
CA ARG A 55 -6.17 -6.37 8.00
C ARG A 55 -5.88 -4.88 8.21
N LEU A 56 -6.91 -4.06 8.43
CA LEU A 56 -6.74 -2.61 8.66
C LEU A 56 -5.92 -2.31 9.92
N ARG A 57 -6.05 -3.10 10.98
CA ARG A 57 -5.22 -2.95 12.19
C ARG A 57 -3.75 -3.27 11.90
N TYR A 58 -3.48 -4.34 11.16
CA TYR A 58 -2.12 -4.64 10.73
C TYR A 58 -1.53 -3.51 9.87
N GLU A 59 -2.27 -3.02 8.87
CA GLU A 59 -1.82 -1.93 8.00
C GLU A 59 -1.52 -0.65 8.81
N ALA A 60 -2.33 -0.34 9.82
CA ALA A 60 -2.09 0.79 10.72
C ALA A 60 -0.82 0.58 11.57
N SER A 61 -0.60 -0.64 12.08
CA SER A 61 0.60 -0.99 12.84
C SER A 61 1.86 -0.92 11.97
N ASP A 62 1.82 -1.40 10.74
CA ASP A 62 2.93 -1.32 9.79
C ASP A 62 3.25 0.14 9.42
N LYS A 63 2.23 0.94 9.17
CA LYS A 63 2.40 2.38 8.94
C LYS A 63 3.09 3.06 10.14
N ARG A 64 2.63 2.78 11.37
CA ARG A 64 3.23 3.34 12.59
C ARG A 64 4.69 2.93 12.75
N MET A 65 5.01 1.67 12.55
CA MET A 65 6.40 1.17 12.59
C MET A 65 7.28 1.93 11.61
N ASN A 66 6.81 2.09 10.37
CA ASN A 66 7.56 2.82 9.33
C ASN A 66 7.75 4.31 9.67
N GLU A 67 6.80 4.95 10.33
CA GLU A 67 6.94 6.32 10.82
C GLU A 67 8.02 6.44 11.90
N VAL A 68 8.02 5.53 12.89
CA VAL A 68 9.03 5.49 13.95
C VAL A 68 10.42 5.19 13.37
N TYR A 69 10.51 4.23 12.45
CA TYR A 69 11.76 3.93 11.76
C TYR A 69 12.33 5.14 11.02
N LYS A 70 11.51 5.89 10.29
CA LYS A 70 11.95 7.11 9.60
C LYS A 70 12.44 8.17 10.58
N GLN A 71 11.79 8.34 11.72
CA GLN A 71 12.23 9.27 12.76
C GLN A 71 13.60 8.84 13.32
N LEU A 72 13.78 7.55 13.61
CA LEU A 72 15.05 7.02 14.09
C LEU A 72 16.16 7.27 13.06
N ILE A 73 15.96 6.89 11.79
CA ILE A 73 16.94 7.08 10.72
C ILE A 73 17.38 8.54 10.61
N SER A 74 16.47 9.50 10.79
CA SER A 74 16.81 10.92 10.66
C SER A 74 17.76 11.43 11.75
N SER A 75 17.89 10.71 12.87
CA SER A 75 18.74 11.07 14.00
C SER A 75 20.09 10.35 14.04
N LEU A 76 20.40 9.49 13.06
CA LEU A 76 21.56 8.61 13.04
C LEU A 76 22.68 9.11 12.12
N SER A 77 23.91 8.73 12.43
CA SER A 77 25.05 8.83 11.49
C SER A 77 24.88 7.85 10.31
N ASP A 78 25.65 8.03 9.24
CA ASP A 78 25.50 7.17 8.06
C ASP A 78 25.92 5.71 8.35
N GLU A 79 26.89 5.50 9.22
CA GLU A 79 27.26 4.16 9.68
C GLU A 79 26.14 3.49 10.47
N GLU A 80 25.54 4.20 11.44
CA GLU A 80 24.41 3.69 12.22
C GLU A 80 23.18 3.41 11.35
N LYS A 81 22.92 4.26 10.33
CA LYS A 81 21.85 4.04 9.34
C LYS A 81 22.06 2.73 8.59
N SER A 82 23.28 2.45 8.16
CA SER A 82 23.57 1.19 7.46
C SER A 82 23.23 -0.02 8.34
N ILE A 83 23.72 -0.02 9.59
CA ILE A 83 23.52 -1.12 10.52
C ILE A 83 22.02 -1.35 10.81
N ILE A 84 21.28 -0.29 11.16
CA ILE A 84 19.86 -0.45 11.50
C ILE A 84 19.01 -0.79 10.27
N THR A 85 19.40 -0.36 9.07
CA THR A 85 18.72 -0.71 7.82
C THR A 85 18.84 -2.20 7.53
N GLU A 86 20.04 -2.76 7.66
CA GLU A 86 20.26 -4.20 7.49
C GLU A 86 19.48 -5.01 8.53
N ALA A 87 19.52 -4.57 9.81
CA ALA A 87 18.75 -5.19 10.88
C ALA A 87 17.23 -5.15 10.59
N GLN A 88 16.72 -4.03 10.08
CA GLN A 88 15.30 -3.90 9.74
C GLN A 88 14.89 -4.81 8.59
N LEU A 89 15.71 -4.93 7.55
CA LEU A 89 15.47 -5.84 6.44
C LEU A 89 15.45 -7.30 6.89
N GLY A 90 16.42 -7.70 7.72
CA GLY A 90 16.47 -9.05 8.30
C GLY A 90 15.26 -9.32 9.21
N TRP A 91 14.85 -8.32 9.99
CA TRP A 91 13.66 -8.44 10.85
C TRP A 91 12.37 -8.62 10.03
N ILE A 92 12.17 -7.89 8.91
CA ILE A 92 11.01 -8.05 8.03
C ILE A 92 10.92 -9.51 7.54
N GLN A 93 12.05 -10.08 7.08
CA GLN A 93 12.08 -11.47 6.64
C GLN A 93 11.74 -12.45 7.77
N LEU A 94 12.30 -12.23 8.95
CA LEU A 94 12.03 -13.04 10.14
C LEU A 94 10.53 -12.97 10.52
N ARG A 95 9.95 -11.76 10.60
CA ARG A 95 8.53 -11.54 10.89
C ARG A 95 7.65 -12.35 9.93
N ASP A 96 7.87 -12.18 8.62
CA ASP A 96 7.04 -12.79 7.60
C ASP A 96 7.11 -14.32 7.67
N LYS A 97 8.31 -14.88 7.83
CA LYS A 97 8.50 -16.34 7.95
C LYS A 97 7.97 -16.90 9.27
N THR A 98 8.12 -16.17 10.37
CA THR A 98 7.59 -16.58 11.68
C THR A 98 6.06 -16.63 11.63
N CYS A 99 5.41 -15.59 11.09
CA CYS A 99 3.96 -15.56 10.98
C CYS A 99 3.42 -16.60 9.98
N GLU A 100 4.11 -16.81 8.85
CA GLU A 100 3.77 -17.89 7.91
C GLU A 100 3.83 -19.27 8.59
N PHE A 101 4.83 -19.53 9.41
CA PHE A 101 4.97 -20.77 10.18
C PHE A 101 3.89 -20.89 11.25
N GLU A 102 3.64 -19.84 12.03
CA GLU A 102 2.65 -19.84 13.13
C GLU A 102 1.26 -20.25 12.62
N VAL A 103 0.86 -19.74 11.46
CA VAL A 103 -0.47 -20.00 10.89
C VAL A 103 -0.48 -21.12 9.84
N TYR A 104 0.61 -21.88 9.71
CA TYR A 104 0.79 -22.88 8.65
C TYR A 104 -0.38 -23.87 8.55
N LYS A 105 -0.89 -24.35 9.70
CA LYS A 105 -1.98 -25.33 9.75
C LYS A 105 -3.33 -24.79 9.24
N SER A 106 -3.49 -23.48 9.13
CA SER A 106 -4.72 -22.84 8.62
C SER A 106 -4.69 -22.57 7.11
N ARG A 107 -3.59 -22.93 6.40
CA ARG A 107 -3.45 -22.74 4.96
C ARG A 107 -4.58 -23.43 4.19
N GLY A 108 -5.11 -22.70 3.20
CA GLY A 108 -6.26 -23.15 2.40
C GLY A 108 -7.62 -22.92 3.07
N GLY A 109 -7.67 -22.56 4.34
CA GLY A 109 -8.90 -22.19 5.04
C GLY A 109 -9.26 -20.70 4.84
N SER A 110 -10.54 -20.38 4.95
CA SER A 110 -11.05 -19.01 4.81
C SER A 110 -10.52 -18.04 5.89
N GLY A 111 -10.07 -18.54 7.04
CA GLY A 111 -9.48 -17.78 8.14
C GLY A 111 -8.01 -17.46 8.00
N TYR A 112 -7.28 -18.11 7.08
CA TYR A 112 -5.82 -17.99 6.95
C TYR A 112 -5.33 -16.54 6.92
N GLY A 113 -5.91 -15.70 6.06
CA GLY A 113 -5.52 -14.30 5.95
C GLY A 113 -5.78 -13.48 7.21
N GLY A 114 -6.83 -13.80 7.97
CA GLY A 114 -7.11 -13.20 9.28
C GLY A 114 -6.00 -13.54 10.29
N PHE A 115 -5.74 -14.81 10.51
CA PHE A 115 -4.70 -15.28 11.45
C PHE A 115 -3.31 -14.76 11.08
N LEU A 116 -2.99 -14.70 9.78
CA LEU A 116 -1.72 -14.15 9.31
C LEU A 116 -1.60 -12.66 9.67
N ASN A 117 -2.63 -11.86 9.39
CA ASN A 117 -2.62 -10.44 9.72
C ASN A 117 -2.57 -10.17 11.23
N GLU A 118 -3.21 -11.00 12.06
CA GLU A 118 -3.11 -10.89 13.53
C GLU A 118 -1.68 -11.14 14.04
N CYS A 119 -1.00 -12.17 13.51
CA CYS A 119 0.40 -12.40 13.83
C CYS A 119 1.28 -11.23 13.37
N LEU A 120 1.12 -10.78 12.11
CA LEU A 120 1.88 -9.66 11.55
C LEU A 120 1.66 -8.37 12.37
N GLU A 121 0.42 -8.07 12.77
CA GLU A 121 0.07 -6.93 13.63
C GLU A 121 0.86 -7.01 14.95
N ARG A 122 0.76 -8.11 15.67
CA ARG A 122 1.40 -8.33 16.96
C ARG A 122 2.92 -8.17 16.89
N VAL A 123 3.56 -8.84 15.93
CA VAL A 123 5.02 -8.80 15.79
C VAL A 123 5.49 -7.41 15.34
N THR A 124 4.71 -6.72 14.49
CA THR A 124 5.02 -5.34 14.07
C THR A 124 4.91 -4.35 15.22
N GLN A 125 3.91 -4.48 16.10
CA GLN A 125 3.79 -3.66 17.31
C GLN A 125 4.98 -3.84 18.26
N GLN A 126 5.48 -5.07 18.44
CA GLN A 126 6.69 -5.34 19.21
C GLN A 126 7.89 -4.60 18.62
N ARG A 127 8.08 -4.68 17.30
CA ARG A 127 9.18 -3.96 16.63
C ARG A 127 9.06 -2.44 16.77
N THR A 128 7.86 -1.93 16.67
CA THR A 128 7.60 -0.49 16.87
C THR A 128 8.09 -0.05 18.25
N SER A 129 7.76 -0.82 19.30
CA SER A 129 8.19 -0.53 20.66
C SER A 129 9.71 -0.56 20.83
N GLU A 130 10.40 -1.50 20.16
CA GLU A 130 11.88 -1.55 20.17
C GLU A 130 12.49 -0.32 19.48
N LEU A 131 11.97 0.06 18.31
CA LEU A 131 12.43 1.24 17.59
C LEU A 131 12.18 2.54 18.39
N GLU A 132 11.05 2.64 19.09
CA GLU A 132 10.74 3.76 19.99
C GLU A 132 11.72 3.82 21.18
N GLN A 133 12.17 2.67 21.70
CA GLN A 133 13.20 2.63 22.75
C GLN A 133 14.55 3.15 22.23
N TYR A 134 14.95 2.75 21.01
CA TYR A 134 16.17 3.29 20.41
C TYR A 134 16.07 4.80 20.18
N LEU A 135 14.91 5.28 19.74
CA LEU A 135 14.69 6.72 19.52
C LEU A 135 14.77 7.52 20.83
N LYS A 136 14.32 6.97 21.98
CA LYS A 136 14.40 7.63 23.29
C LYS A 136 15.81 7.70 23.87
N GLN A 137 16.73 6.87 23.39
CA GLN A 137 18.11 6.80 23.86
C GLN A 137 19.06 7.76 23.10
N ARG A 138 18.52 8.48 22.12
CA ARG A 138 19.24 9.44 21.26
C ARG A 138 18.98 10.86 21.70
#